data_e2e23e166209fab6d618105f92873fee
#
_entry.id   e2e23e166209fab6d618105f92873fee
#
_cell.length_a   1.000
_cell.length_b   1.000
_cell.length_c   1.000
_cell.angle_alpha   90.00
_cell.angle_beta   90.00
_cell.angle_gamma   90.00
#
_symmetry.space_group_name_H-M   'P 1'
#
loop_
_entity.id
_entity.type
_entity.pdbx_description
1 polymer ?
#
loop_
_entity_poly.entity_id
_entity_poly.type
_entity_poly.pdbx_seq_one_letter_code
_entity_poly.pdbx_strand_id
1 'polypeptide(L)'
;FILNTHHHFDHVGGNAELKKKYSSKILGFEKDKNRIPSIDVLLKDDQEFRIGNLNFRTIFIPGHTLGHIAFYLEKEKIVFTGDTLFSLGCGRIFEGTYQQMFDSLNKIKSLPGDTEIYCGHEYTNNNLEFCLKFNPNNNYLKEKEKIIKAKIKEKKPTIPTTIKEEIQTNIFLRYDDLDVKSTLNLKNA
;
A
#
# COMPACT_ATOMS: atom_id res chain seq x y z
N PHE A 1 5.55 -14.47 -14.17
CA PHE A 1 5.60 -13.01 -14.18
C PHE A 1 6.06 -12.50 -12.83
N ILE A 2 6.76 -11.35 -12.81
CA ILE A 2 7.16 -10.60 -11.63
C ILE A 2 6.60 -9.19 -11.82
N LEU A 3 5.82 -8.71 -10.83
CA LEU A 3 5.25 -7.38 -10.85
C LEU A 3 5.94 -6.53 -9.77
N ASN A 4 6.61 -5.48 -10.17
CA ASN A 4 7.28 -4.57 -9.24
C ASN A 4 6.46 -3.30 -9.07
N THR A 5 6.09 -2.99 -7.82
CA THR A 5 5.39 -1.75 -7.48
C THR A 5 6.30 -0.54 -7.57
N HIS A 6 7.58 -0.70 -7.23
CA HIS A 6 8.62 0.33 -7.28
C HIS A 6 10.02 -0.29 -7.27
N HIS A 7 11.06 0.52 -7.32
CA HIS A 7 12.44 0.11 -7.59
C HIS A 7 13.31 -0.18 -6.36
N HIS A 8 12.82 -0.08 -5.12
CA HIS A 8 13.66 -0.33 -3.95
C HIS A 8 14.18 -1.76 -3.95
N PHE A 9 15.40 -1.93 -3.41
CA PHE A 9 16.16 -3.18 -3.52
C PHE A 9 15.43 -4.39 -2.94
N ASP A 10 14.76 -4.23 -1.83
CA ASP A 10 13.96 -5.27 -1.16
C ASP A 10 12.74 -5.73 -1.97
N HIS A 11 12.32 -4.94 -2.99
CA HIS A 11 11.26 -5.30 -3.93
C HIS A 11 11.78 -5.83 -5.27
N VAL A 12 12.99 -5.48 -5.68
CA VAL A 12 13.54 -5.84 -7.00
C VAL A 12 14.78 -6.73 -6.94
N GLY A 13 15.38 -6.92 -5.76
CA GLY A 13 16.66 -7.63 -5.61
C GLY A 13 16.63 -9.07 -6.11
N GLY A 14 15.48 -9.73 -6.08
CA GLY A 14 15.29 -11.08 -6.59
C GLY A 14 15.02 -11.19 -8.10
N ASN A 15 14.83 -10.06 -8.81
CA ASN A 15 14.37 -10.05 -10.20
C ASN A 15 15.23 -10.90 -11.15
N ALA A 16 16.55 -10.68 -11.15
CA ALA A 16 17.46 -11.34 -12.06
C ALA A 16 17.50 -12.87 -11.86
N GLU A 17 17.57 -13.30 -10.60
CA GLU A 17 17.62 -14.73 -10.27
C GLU A 17 16.30 -15.44 -10.60
N LEU A 18 15.16 -14.84 -10.20
CA LEU A 18 13.84 -15.38 -10.49
C LEU A 18 13.55 -15.42 -11.99
N LYS A 19 13.93 -14.36 -12.70
CA LYS A 19 13.82 -14.32 -14.18
C LYS A 19 14.63 -15.43 -14.82
N LYS A 20 15.88 -15.61 -14.40
CA LYS A 20 16.75 -16.68 -14.92
C LYS A 20 16.17 -18.07 -14.60
N LYS A 21 15.69 -18.28 -13.35
CA LYS A 21 15.21 -19.58 -12.89
C LYS A 21 13.88 -20.00 -13.52
N TYR A 22 12.97 -19.04 -13.72
CA TYR A 22 11.59 -19.33 -14.13
C TYR A 22 11.21 -18.77 -15.49
N SER A 23 12.16 -18.17 -16.24
CA SER A 23 11.91 -17.46 -17.49
C SER A 23 10.79 -16.42 -17.37
N SER A 24 10.68 -15.78 -16.18
CA SER A 24 9.63 -14.82 -15.87
C SER A 24 9.84 -13.51 -16.61
N LYS A 25 8.73 -12.88 -17.03
CA LYS A 25 8.75 -11.48 -17.49
C LYS A 25 8.56 -10.55 -16.31
N ILE A 26 9.35 -9.48 -16.25
CA ILE A 26 9.32 -8.45 -15.22
C ILE A 26 8.54 -7.25 -15.73
N LEU A 27 7.51 -6.86 -14.99
CA LEU A 27 6.65 -5.73 -15.28
C LEU A 27 6.85 -4.66 -14.19
N GLY A 28 6.88 -3.39 -14.61
CA GLY A 28 6.98 -2.26 -13.69
C GLY A 28 6.69 -0.96 -14.42
N PHE A 29 6.70 0.15 -13.67
CA PHE A 29 6.32 1.44 -14.19
C PHE A 29 7.37 2.01 -15.18
N GLU A 30 6.92 2.60 -16.28
CA GLU A 30 7.80 3.14 -17.32
C GLU A 30 8.80 4.19 -16.83
N LYS A 31 8.43 4.98 -15.81
CA LYS A 31 9.31 5.98 -15.21
C LYS A 31 10.46 5.36 -14.41
N ASP A 32 10.33 4.10 -14.00
CA ASP A 32 11.34 3.35 -13.27
C ASP A 32 12.16 2.39 -14.16
N LYS A 33 12.03 2.49 -15.48
CA LYS A 33 12.70 1.60 -16.44
C LYS A 33 14.21 1.43 -16.20
N ASN A 34 14.89 2.48 -15.76
CA ASN A 34 16.33 2.47 -15.51
C ASN A 34 16.70 2.03 -14.10
N ARG A 35 15.72 1.88 -13.21
CA ARG A 35 15.90 1.57 -11.79
C ARG A 35 15.42 0.16 -11.42
N ILE A 36 14.52 -0.43 -12.22
CA ILE A 36 14.06 -1.81 -12.04
C ILE A 36 14.94 -2.74 -12.85
N PRO A 37 15.76 -3.62 -12.23
CA PRO A 37 16.65 -4.53 -12.95
C PRO A 37 15.90 -5.48 -13.86
N SER A 38 16.39 -5.62 -15.10
CA SER A 38 15.90 -6.61 -16.08
C SER A 38 14.42 -6.49 -16.45
N ILE A 39 13.83 -5.29 -16.31
CA ILE A 39 12.44 -5.03 -16.68
C ILE A 39 12.18 -5.36 -18.16
N ASP A 40 11.08 -6.05 -18.46
CA ASP A 40 10.69 -6.46 -19.81
C ASP A 40 9.51 -5.66 -20.36
N VAL A 41 8.55 -5.31 -19.46
CA VAL A 41 7.32 -4.66 -19.84
C VAL A 41 7.15 -3.37 -19.05
N LEU A 42 7.05 -2.27 -19.77
CA LEU A 42 6.84 -0.94 -19.19
C LEU A 42 5.34 -0.65 -19.11
N LEU A 43 4.87 -0.43 -17.91
CA LEU A 43 3.47 -0.12 -17.62
C LEU A 43 3.28 1.40 -17.45
N LYS A 44 2.09 1.88 -17.82
CA LYS A 44 1.67 3.28 -17.67
C LYS A 44 0.60 3.41 -16.59
N ASP A 45 0.33 4.62 -16.16
CA ASP A 45 -0.81 4.89 -15.28
C ASP A 45 -2.12 4.50 -15.97
N ASP A 46 -3.06 3.98 -15.20
CA ASP A 46 -4.39 3.53 -15.63
C ASP A 46 -4.36 2.48 -16.77
N GLN A 47 -3.25 1.77 -16.92
CA GLN A 47 -3.13 0.73 -17.94
C GLN A 47 -3.73 -0.58 -17.46
N GLU A 48 -4.60 -1.15 -18.29
CA GLU A 48 -5.09 -2.51 -18.12
C GLU A 48 -4.16 -3.52 -18.81
N PHE A 49 -3.93 -4.66 -18.17
CA PHE A 49 -3.22 -5.79 -18.74
C PHE A 49 -3.69 -7.11 -18.12
N ARG A 50 -3.36 -8.22 -18.78
CA ARG A 50 -3.84 -9.55 -18.37
C ARG A 50 -2.70 -10.52 -18.12
N ILE A 51 -2.80 -11.28 -17.05
CA ILE A 51 -1.95 -12.43 -16.74
C ILE A 51 -2.84 -13.64 -16.46
N GLY A 52 -2.80 -14.63 -17.34
CA GLY A 52 -3.73 -15.77 -17.25
C GLY A 52 -5.17 -15.32 -17.34
N ASN A 53 -5.94 -15.62 -16.29
CA ASN A 53 -7.36 -15.21 -16.17
C ASN A 53 -7.56 -13.94 -15.35
N LEU A 54 -6.49 -13.33 -14.84
CA LEU A 54 -6.55 -12.14 -13.99
C LEU A 54 -6.37 -10.88 -14.82
N ASN A 55 -7.26 -9.91 -14.63
CA ASN A 55 -7.16 -8.58 -15.21
C ASN A 55 -6.62 -7.61 -14.16
N PHE A 56 -5.54 -6.93 -14.49
CA PHE A 56 -4.89 -5.93 -13.65
C PHE A 56 -5.09 -4.55 -14.24
N ARG A 57 -5.23 -3.56 -13.37
CA ARG A 57 -5.11 -2.15 -13.70
C ARG A 57 -4.01 -1.53 -12.84
N THR A 58 -3.12 -0.75 -13.45
CA THR A 58 -2.12 0.02 -12.73
C THR A 58 -2.72 1.31 -12.20
N ILE A 59 -2.33 1.71 -11.00
CA ILE A 59 -2.69 3.00 -10.41
C ILE A 59 -1.38 3.69 -10.02
N PHE A 60 -1.09 4.83 -10.62
CA PHE A 60 0.10 5.63 -10.29
C PHE A 60 -0.09 6.34 -8.96
N ILE A 61 0.77 6.02 -7.99
CA ILE A 61 0.71 6.46 -6.59
C ILE A 61 2.07 6.94 -6.10
N PRO A 62 2.60 8.05 -6.66
CA PRO A 62 3.89 8.60 -6.24
C PRO A 62 3.86 9.15 -4.82
N GLY A 63 5.01 9.18 -4.18
CA GLY A 63 5.19 9.69 -2.82
C GLY A 63 6.34 8.98 -2.13
N HIS A 64 6.20 7.70 -1.84
CA HIS A 64 7.29 6.87 -1.32
C HIS A 64 8.47 6.87 -2.30
N THR A 65 8.21 6.56 -3.56
CA THR A 65 9.10 6.83 -4.70
C THR A 65 8.34 7.57 -5.79
N LEU A 66 9.05 8.19 -6.74
CA LEU A 66 8.44 8.91 -7.86
C LEU A 66 7.84 7.99 -8.94
N GLY A 67 8.28 6.73 -8.99
CA GLY A 67 7.81 5.73 -9.96
C GLY A 67 6.89 4.67 -9.35
N HIS A 68 6.29 4.93 -8.17
CA HIS A 68 5.48 3.94 -7.47
C HIS A 68 4.11 3.72 -8.13
N ILE A 69 3.73 2.45 -8.32
CA ILE A 69 2.40 2.05 -8.80
C ILE A 69 1.78 1.00 -7.88
N ALA A 70 0.45 0.95 -7.83
CA ALA A 70 -0.30 -0.18 -7.30
C ALA A 70 -0.83 -1.05 -8.44
N PHE A 71 -1.08 -2.33 -8.14
CA PHE A 71 -1.76 -3.26 -9.03
C PHE A 71 -3.14 -3.56 -8.47
N TYR A 72 -4.18 -3.20 -9.20
CA TYR A 72 -5.57 -3.41 -8.79
C TYR A 72 -6.24 -4.46 -9.65
N LEU A 73 -6.88 -5.44 -9.00
CA LEU A 73 -7.72 -6.48 -9.59
C LEU A 73 -9.16 -6.19 -9.18
N GLU A 74 -9.86 -5.43 -10.00
CA GLU A 74 -11.19 -4.92 -9.67
C GLU A 74 -12.22 -6.04 -9.42
N LYS A 75 -12.21 -7.05 -10.28
CA LYS A 75 -13.15 -8.19 -10.18
C LYS A 75 -12.91 -9.03 -8.92
N GLU A 76 -11.65 -9.22 -8.56
CA GLU A 76 -11.22 -9.97 -7.39
C GLU A 76 -11.27 -9.12 -6.11
N LYS A 77 -11.45 -7.80 -6.24
CA LYS A 77 -11.41 -6.83 -5.13
C LYS A 77 -10.09 -6.90 -4.35
N ILE A 78 -8.98 -6.91 -5.05
CA ILE A 78 -7.63 -6.97 -4.46
C ILE A 78 -6.80 -5.82 -4.99
N VAL A 79 -6.04 -5.17 -4.10
CA VAL A 79 -5.03 -4.17 -4.47
C VAL A 79 -3.70 -4.45 -3.80
N PHE A 80 -2.62 -4.44 -4.58
CA PHE A 80 -1.24 -4.51 -4.11
C PHE A 80 -0.68 -3.08 -4.05
N THR A 81 -0.52 -2.55 -2.85
CA THR A 81 -0.18 -1.13 -2.63
C THR A 81 1.32 -0.87 -2.46
N GLY A 82 2.14 -1.94 -2.45
CA GLY A 82 3.57 -1.81 -2.16
C GLY A 82 3.79 -1.01 -0.88
N ASP A 83 4.59 0.05 -0.99
CA ASP A 83 5.01 0.89 0.13
C ASP A 83 4.29 2.25 0.17
N THR A 84 3.11 2.35 -0.42
CA THR A 84 2.29 3.57 -0.30
C THR A 84 1.33 3.49 0.87
N LEU A 85 0.48 2.45 0.94
CA LEU A 85 -0.46 2.25 2.05
C LEU A 85 -0.16 0.92 2.74
N PHE A 86 0.08 0.96 4.04
CA PHE A 86 0.21 -0.20 4.93
C PHE A 86 -1.03 -0.38 5.79
N SER A 87 -1.18 -1.56 6.39
CA SER A 87 -2.15 -1.72 7.47
C SER A 87 -1.81 -0.75 8.61
N LEU A 88 -2.75 0.15 8.92
CA LEU A 88 -2.66 1.20 9.94
C LEU A 88 -1.54 2.24 9.71
N GLY A 89 -1.02 2.36 8.50
CA GLY A 89 0.10 3.26 8.22
C GLY A 89 0.24 3.63 6.76
N CYS A 90 1.27 4.39 6.46
CA CYS A 90 1.70 4.71 5.09
C CYS A 90 3.23 4.71 4.98
N GLY A 91 3.74 4.66 3.76
CA GLY A 91 5.17 4.69 3.48
C GLY A 91 5.82 6.03 3.81
N ARG A 92 7.13 5.98 4.08
CA ARG A 92 7.95 7.20 4.16
C ARG A 92 8.03 7.85 2.78
N ILE A 93 8.14 9.17 2.77
CA ILE A 93 8.36 9.95 1.55
C ILE A 93 9.86 10.08 1.35
N PHE A 94 10.44 9.29 0.44
CA PHE A 94 11.87 9.36 0.11
C PHE A 94 12.14 10.28 -1.09
N GLU A 95 11.27 10.25 -2.09
CA GLU A 95 11.51 10.97 -3.35
C GLU A 95 10.40 11.98 -3.68
N GLY A 96 9.17 11.67 -3.30
CA GLY A 96 8.01 12.49 -3.62
C GLY A 96 7.78 13.65 -2.65
N THR A 97 6.63 14.28 -2.75
CA THR A 97 6.16 15.35 -1.87
C THR A 97 5.03 14.86 -0.97
N TYR A 98 4.75 15.60 0.12
CA TYR A 98 3.59 15.33 0.98
C TYR A 98 2.28 15.37 0.19
N GLN A 99 2.14 16.30 -0.76
CA GLN A 99 0.96 16.39 -1.61
C GLN A 99 0.80 15.15 -2.50
N GLN A 100 1.89 14.67 -3.12
CA GLN A 100 1.83 13.45 -3.92
C GLN A 100 1.43 12.23 -3.10
N MET A 101 1.98 12.06 -1.88
CA MET A 101 1.58 10.96 -0.99
C MET A 101 0.10 11.09 -0.58
N PHE A 102 -0.35 12.29 -0.23
CA PHE A 102 -1.74 12.56 0.11
C PHE A 102 -2.70 12.20 -1.03
N ASP A 103 -2.39 12.66 -2.26
CA ASP A 103 -3.20 12.34 -3.44
C ASP A 103 -3.20 10.84 -3.74
N SER A 104 -2.06 10.18 -3.57
CA SER A 104 -1.90 8.72 -3.74
C SER A 104 -2.73 7.93 -2.73
N LEU A 105 -2.70 8.33 -1.45
CA LEU A 105 -3.53 7.73 -0.41
C LEU A 105 -5.03 7.92 -0.70
N ASN A 106 -5.44 9.10 -1.19
CA ASN A 106 -6.83 9.36 -1.58
C ASN A 106 -7.27 8.53 -2.80
N LYS A 107 -6.41 8.31 -3.79
CA LYS A 107 -6.69 7.38 -4.90
C LYS A 107 -6.99 5.97 -4.37
N ILE A 108 -6.18 5.45 -3.45
CA ILE A 108 -6.41 4.12 -2.85
C ILE A 108 -7.67 4.14 -1.98
N LYS A 109 -7.87 5.17 -1.15
CA LYS A 109 -9.05 5.38 -0.30
C LYS A 109 -10.36 5.37 -1.09
N SER A 110 -10.34 5.78 -2.35
CA SER A 110 -11.52 5.84 -3.23
C SER A 110 -11.94 4.49 -3.83
N LEU A 111 -11.14 3.44 -3.67
CA LEU A 111 -11.51 2.09 -4.10
C LEU A 111 -12.67 1.54 -3.27
N PRO A 112 -13.44 0.54 -3.78
CA PRO A 112 -14.53 -0.07 -3.03
C PRO A 112 -14.10 -0.54 -1.64
N GLY A 113 -14.93 -0.30 -0.63
CA GLY A 113 -14.60 -0.53 0.78
C GLY A 113 -14.26 -1.99 1.12
N ASP A 114 -14.73 -2.95 0.35
CA ASP A 114 -14.47 -4.37 0.49
C ASP A 114 -13.23 -4.86 -0.28
N THR A 115 -12.47 -3.94 -0.88
CA THR A 115 -11.20 -4.26 -1.53
C THR A 115 -10.15 -4.63 -0.49
N GLU A 116 -9.56 -5.82 -0.64
CA GLU A 116 -8.45 -6.29 0.18
C GLU A 116 -7.13 -5.62 -0.22
N ILE A 117 -6.38 -5.17 0.77
CA ILE A 117 -5.09 -4.49 0.60
C ILE A 117 -3.97 -5.45 0.97
N TYR A 118 -3.08 -5.70 0.02
CA TYR A 118 -1.82 -6.40 0.22
C TYR A 118 -0.67 -5.40 0.09
N CYS A 119 -0.09 -5.03 1.22
CA CYS A 119 1.04 -4.09 1.27
C CYS A 119 2.39 -4.81 1.28
N GLY A 120 3.48 -4.04 1.08
CA GLY A 120 4.83 -4.60 0.94
C GLY A 120 5.42 -5.18 2.22
N HIS A 121 5.00 -4.70 3.40
CA HIS A 121 5.63 -5.04 4.68
C HIS A 121 4.62 -5.27 5.81
N GLU A 122 4.97 -6.15 6.74
CA GLU A 122 4.25 -6.44 7.98
C GLU A 122 4.58 -5.45 9.11
N TYR A 123 4.29 -4.17 8.92
CA TYR A 123 4.53 -3.12 9.93
C TYR A 123 3.35 -2.90 10.88
N THR A 124 2.32 -3.71 10.78
CA THR A 124 1.01 -3.53 11.43
C THR A 124 1.11 -3.30 12.94
N ASN A 125 1.98 -4.04 13.65
CA ASN A 125 2.10 -3.86 15.11
C ASN A 125 2.63 -2.48 15.50
N ASN A 126 3.70 -2.02 14.86
CA ASN A 126 4.28 -0.70 15.14
C ASN A 126 3.33 0.43 14.71
N ASN A 127 2.64 0.24 13.59
CA ASN A 127 1.63 1.18 13.11
C ASN A 127 0.42 1.25 14.06
N LEU A 128 0.03 0.12 14.65
CA LEU A 128 -1.04 0.06 15.64
C LEU A 128 -0.72 0.92 16.87
N GLU A 129 0.49 0.78 17.42
CA GLU A 129 0.95 1.58 18.56
C GLU A 129 0.89 3.08 18.24
N PHE A 130 1.32 3.45 17.03
CA PHE A 130 1.26 4.82 16.56
C PHE A 130 -0.19 5.32 16.44
N CYS A 131 -1.07 4.55 15.81
CA CYS A 131 -2.49 4.90 15.68
C CYS A 131 -3.18 5.05 17.03
N LEU A 132 -2.94 4.15 17.99
CA LEU A 132 -3.50 4.22 19.35
C LEU A 132 -3.03 5.46 20.09
N LYS A 133 -1.78 5.89 19.89
CA LYS A 133 -1.25 7.12 20.49
C LYS A 133 -2.00 8.37 20.05
N PHE A 134 -2.37 8.45 18.76
CA PHE A 134 -2.97 9.64 18.18
C PHE A 134 -4.50 9.58 18.02
N ASN A 135 -5.09 8.39 18.15
CA ASN A 135 -6.54 8.19 18.12
C ASN A 135 -7.01 7.17 19.16
N PRO A 136 -6.76 7.41 20.47
CA PRO A 136 -6.99 6.44 21.54
C PRO A 136 -8.47 6.13 21.78
N ASN A 137 -9.37 7.00 21.35
CA ASN A 137 -10.82 6.85 21.58
C ASN A 137 -11.54 6.13 20.44
N ASN A 138 -10.83 5.75 19.37
CA ASN A 138 -11.42 5.07 18.23
C ASN A 138 -11.77 3.61 18.57
N ASN A 139 -13.07 3.32 18.65
CA ASN A 139 -13.56 1.97 19.00
C ASN A 139 -13.21 0.92 17.93
N TYR A 140 -13.23 1.29 16.63
CA TYR A 140 -12.83 0.37 15.56
C TYR A 140 -11.34 -0.01 15.67
N LEU A 141 -10.50 0.96 16.06
CA LEU A 141 -9.08 0.71 16.26
C LEU A 141 -8.83 -0.21 17.47
N LYS A 142 -9.58 -0.04 18.57
CA LYS A 142 -9.51 -0.94 19.74
C LYS A 142 -9.93 -2.37 19.42
N GLU A 143 -10.96 -2.55 18.60
CA GLU A 143 -11.36 -3.89 18.15
C GLU A 143 -10.30 -4.50 17.21
N LYS A 144 -9.79 -3.70 16.27
CA LYS A 144 -8.70 -4.15 15.36
C LYS A 144 -7.43 -4.51 16.16
N GLU A 145 -7.12 -3.81 17.26
CA GLU A 145 -6.02 -4.13 18.16
C GLU A 145 -6.14 -5.56 18.71
N LYS A 146 -7.32 -5.96 19.18
CA LYS A 146 -7.56 -7.31 19.72
C LYS A 146 -7.27 -8.38 18.65
N ILE A 147 -7.76 -8.15 17.43
CA ILE A 147 -7.57 -9.06 16.29
C ILE A 147 -6.08 -9.17 15.92
N ILE A 148 -5.38 -8.03 15.80
CA ILE A 148 -3.96 -7.98 15.46
C ILE A 148 -3.14 -8.71 16.52
N LYS A 149 -3.35 -8.42 17.81
CA LYS A 149 -2.64 -9.10 18.90
C LYS A 149 -2.87 -10.60 18.92
N ALA A 150 -4.10 -11.05 18.62
CA ALA A 150 -4.41 -12.48 18.53
C ALA A 150 -3.64 -13.12 17.34
N LYS A 151 -3.68 -12.49 16.14
CA LYS A 151 -2.94 -12.98 14.96
C LYS A 151 -1.44 -13.09 15.25
N ILE A 152 -0.83 -12.06 15.86
CA ILE A 152 0.60 -12.05 16.21
C ILE A 152 0.94 -13.18 17.19
N LYS A 153 0.12 -13.36 18.24
CA LYS A 153 0.30 -14.46 19.21
C LYS A 153 0.25 -15.84 18.54
N GLU A 154 -0.60 -15.99 17.53
CA GLU A 154 -0.73 -17.22 16.75
C GLU A 154 0.28 -17.31 15.58
N LYS A 155 1.20 -16.36 15.45
CA LYS A 155 2.17 -16.25 14.34
C LYS A 155 1.50 -16.24 12.96
N LYS A 156 0.30 -15.65 12.88
CA LYS A 156 -0.45 -15.47 11.63
C LYS A 156 -0.17 -14.09 11.03
N PRO A 157 -0.22 -13.96 9.68
CA PRO A 157 -0.13 -12.66 9.02
C PRO A 157 -1.23 -11.71 9.49
N THR A 158 -0.92 -10.42 9.59
CA THR A 158 -1.90 -9.38 9.91
C THR A 158 -2.56 -8.79 8.66
N ILE A 159 -1.97 -8.98 7.49
CA ILE A 159 -2.52 -8.64 6.19
C ILE A 159 -3.18 -9.89 5.54
N PRO A 160 -4.16 -9.71 4.63
CA PRO A 160 -4.67 -8.43 4.16
C PRO A 160 -5.51 -7.67 5.20
N THR A 161 -5.64 -6.37 4.96
CA THR A 161 -6.65 -5.48 5.54
C THR A 161 -7.62 -5.05 4.43
N THR A 162 -8.67 -4.27 4.72
CA THR A 162 -9.57 -3.77 3.70
C THR A 162 -9.58 -2.24 3.65
N ILE A 163 -9.99 -1.66 2.51
CA ILE A 163 -10.17 -0.19 2.38
C ILE A 163 -11.08 0.34 3.49
N LYS A 164 -12.19 -0.34 3.77
CA LYS A 164 -13.13 0.06 4.84
C LYS A 164 -12.48 0.07 6.21
N GLU A 165 -11.70 -0.97 6.53
CA GLU A 165 -10.99 -1.03 7.82
C GLU A 165 -9.96 0.10 7.94
N GLU A 166 -9.20 0.36 6.88
CA GLU A 166 -8.21 1.43 6.89
C GLU A 166 -8.86 2.82 7.00
N ILE A 167 -9.97 3.08 6.33
CA ILE A 167 -10.74 4.32 6.49
C ILE A 167 -11.21 4.50 7.94
N GLN A 168 -11.55 3.42 8.63
CA GLN A 168 -12.04 3.47 10.01
C GLN A 168 -10.93 3.60 11.06
N THR A 169 -9.70 3.17 10.75
CA THR A 169 -8.66 2.95 11.76
C THR A 169 -7.32 3.63 11.48
N ASN A 170 -6.97 3.83 10.21
CA ASN A 170 -5.68 4.38 9.80
C ASN A 170 -5.70 5.91 9.84
N ILE A 171 -4.92 6.53 10.72
CA ILE A 171 -4.91 7.99 10.91
C ILE A 171 -4.47 8.75 9.65
N PHE A 172 -3.68 8.15 8.78
CA PHE A 172 -3.25 8.78 7.51
C PHE A 172 -4.39 8.87 6.49
N LEU A 173 -5.46 8.08 6.63
CA LEU A 173 -6.69 8.18 5.86
C LEU A 173 -7.81 8.95 6.58
N ARG A 174 -7.58 9.33 7.86
CA ARG A 174 -8.52 10.04 8.74
C ARG A 174 -8.06 11.46 9.06
N TYR A 175 -7.35 12.07 8.14
CA TYR A 175 -6.78 13.43 8.30
C TYR A 175 -7.83 14.53 8.55
N ASP A 176 -9.08 14.30 8.15
CA ASP A 176 -10.23 15.18 8.34
C ASP A 176 -11.01 14.90 9.64
N ASP A 177 -10.69 13.83 10.36
CA ASP A 177 -11.34 13.46 11.62
C ASP A 177 -11.00 14.44 12.74
N LEU A 178 -12.04 14.93 13.45
CA LEU A 178 -11.90 15.95 14.49
C LEU A 178 -11.05 15.48 15.69
N ASP A 179 -11.19 14.21 16.09
CA ASP A 179 -10.42 13.66 17.20
C ASP A 179 -8.93 13.57 16.83
N VAL A 180 -8.62 13.15 15.62
CA VAL A 180 -7.25 13.11 15.10
C VAL A 180 -6.66 14.52 15.02
N LYS A 181 -7.38 15.47 14.45
CA LYS A 181 -6.95 16.88 14.37
C LYS A 181 -6.71 17.47 15.77
N SER A 182 -7.62 17.21 16.70
CA SER A 182 -7.50 17.70 18.09
C SER A 182 -6.26 17.13 18.78
N THR A 183 -6.01 15.83 18.66
CA THR A 183 -4.86 15.18 19.29
C THR A 183 -3.53 15.67 18.68
N LEU A 184 -3.52 15.99 17.40
CA LEU A 184 -2.36 16.55 16.69
C LEU A 184 -2.19 18.06 16.90
N ASN A 185 -3.07 18.73 17.67
CA ASN A 185 -3.11 20.17 17.85
C ASN A 185 -3.22 20.97 16.53
N LEU A 186 -3.81 20.38 15.50
CA LEU A 186 -4.05 21.02 14.22
C LEU A 186 -5.28 21.93 14.34
N LYS A 187 -5.03 23.23 14.58
CA LYS A 187 -6.07 24.25 14.52
C LYS A 187 -6.25 24.63 13.05
N ASN A 188 -7.41 24.31 12.44
CA ASN A 188 -7.82 24.77 11.12
C ASN A 188 -6.88 24.39 9.96
N ALA A 189 -6.68 23.09 9.73
CA ALA A 189 -6.14 22.60 8.47
C ALA A 189 -7.28 22.10 7.56
#